data_5a4ad0c3339c7e6437c0fc1b3a0dd04f
#
_entry.id   5a4ad0c3339c7e6437c0fc1b3a0dd04f
#
_cell.length_a   1.000
_cell.length_b   1.000
_cell.length_c   1.000
_cell.angle_alpha   90.00
_cell.angle_beta   90.00
_cell.angle_gamma   90.00
#
_symmetry.space_group_name_H-M   'P 1'
#
loop_
_entity.id
_entity.type
_entity.pdbx_description
1 polymer ?
#
loop_
_entity_poly.entity_id
_entity_poly.type
_entity_poly.pdbx_seq_one_letter_code
_entity_poly.pdbx_strand_id
1 'polypeptide(L)'
;MAGFSIARLDEIAVMDDGRVPFRPVRHHFGIEAFGVNTWTAREVGDRIVNEHDEVSADAGDGQEELYFVHAGRARFELDGESVDAPAGTFVFVEPGVKRTAFAEEAPTTIVTVGGMAGRAYQVFGWEVWFMQLRELYDAGDYAAVATRGRELLETYPYAGLAYNVACAESLSGEKEPAIEHLRMAVEGSDVLRALATTDSDLDPIRDEPGFKELFA
;
A
#
# COMPACT_ATOMS: atom_id res chain seq x y z
N MET A 1 -29.47 -13.38 8.55
CA MET A 1 -28.04 -13.77 8.57
C MET A 1 -27.50 -13.38 9.94
N ALA A 2 -26.61 -14.20 10.53
CA ALA A 2 -25.96 -13.85 11.80
C ALA A 2 -25.17 -12.54 11.60
N GLY A 3 -25.24 -11.62 12.54
CA GLY A 3 -24.55 -10.33 12.51
C GLY A 3 -23.06 -10.43 12.94
N PHE A 4 -22.40 -11.58 12.73
CA PHE A 4 -20.99 -11.80 13.08
C PHE A 4 -20.30 -12.76 12.09
N SER A 5 -18.98 -12.63 11.99
CA SER A 5 -18.08 -13.54 11.29
C SER A 5 -16.89 -13.87 12.18
N ILE A 6 -16.31 -15.05 12.00
CA ILE A 6 -15.14 -15.52 12.75
C ILE A 6 -14.13 -16.09 11.76
N ALA A 7 -12.86 -15.74 11.90
CA ALA A 7 -11.75 -16.37 11.22
C ALA A 7 -10.52 -16.42 12.14
N ARG A 8 -9.75 -17.48 12.01
CA ARG A 8 -8.41 -17.56 12.62
C ARG A 8 -7.41 -16.84 11.71
N LEU A 9 -6.29 -16.42 12.28
CA LEU A 9 -5.25 -15.73 11.51
C LEU A 9 -4.76 -16.57 10.31
N ASP A 10 -4.63 -17.88 10.48
CA ASP A 10 -4.17 -18.81 9.46
C ASP A 10 -5.21 -19.10 8.36
N GLU A 11 -6.46 -18.73 8.55
CA GLU A 11 -7.54 -18.83 7.57
C GLU A 11 -7.65 -17.60 6.64
N ILE A 12 -7.01 -16.48 7.00
CA ILE A 12 -7.01 -15.27 6.18
C ILE A 12 -5.90 -15.38 5.14
N ALA A 13 -6.23 -15.15 3.87
CA ALA A 13 -5.29 -15.23 2.75
C ALA A 13 -4.04 -14.36 3.00
N VAL A 14 -2.87 -14.90 2.65
CA VAL A 14 -1.60 -14.19 2.74
C VAL A 14 -1.35 -13.46 1.43
N MET A 15 -0.99 -12.19 1.53
CA MET A 15 -0.47 -11.39 0.43
C MET A 15 1.05 -11.28 0.61
N ASP A 16 1.79 -11.56 -0.46
CA ASP A 16 3.25 -11.53 -0.47
C ASP A 16 3.73 -10.81 -1.73
N ASP A 17 4.41 -9.71 -1.55
CA ASP A 17 4.99 -8.90 -2.61
C ASP A 17 6.54 -8.96 -2.63
N GLY A 18 7.10 -9.97 -1.97
CA GLY A 18 8.55 -10.14 -1.80
C GLY A 18 9.11 -9.41 -0.57
N ARG A 19 8.28 -8.71 0.18
CA ARG A 19 8.56 -8.08 1.48
C ARG A 19 8.05 -8.95 2.63
N VAL A 20 7.78 -8.35 3.78
CA VAL A 20 7.11 -9.05 4.87
C VAL A 20 5.66 -9.32 4.47
N PRO A 21 5.22 -10.58 4.47
CA PRO A 21 3.87 -10.94 4.07
C PRO A 21 2.84 -10.38 5.05
N PHE A 22 1.68 -9.99 4.50
CA PHE A 22 0.58 -9.48 5.30
C PHE A 22 -0.73 -10.22 5.04
N ARG A 23 -1.66 -10.09 5.96
CA ARG A 23 -3.03 -10.56 5.80
C ARG A 23 -3.97 -9.37 5.87
N PRO A 24 -4.77 -9.14 4.82
CA PRO A 24 -5.70 -8.02 4.72
C PRO A 24 -6.98 -8.30 5.51
N VAL A 25 -6.89 -8.17 6.84
CA VAL A 25 -7.99 -8.51 7.77
C VAL A 25 -9.24 -7.66 7.47
N ARG A 26 -9.03 -6.35 7.23
CA ARG A 26 -10.12 -5.45 6.86
C ARG A 26 -10.89 -5.97 5.65
N HIS A 27 -10.18 -6.35 4.60
CA HIS A 27 -10.77 -6.83 3.35
C HIS A 27 -11.50 -8.18 3.56
N HIS A 28 -10.89 -9.09 4.31
CA HIS A 28 -11.47 -10.41 4.62
C HIS A 28 -12.85 -10.30 5.27
N PHE A 29 -13.02 -9.36 6.20
CA PHE A 29 -14.28 -9.17 6.92
C PHE A 29 -15.20 -8.10 6.32
N GLY A 30 -14.77 -7.35 5.31
CA GLY A 30 -15.52 -6.22 4.75
C GLY A 30 -15.69 -5.06 5.74
N ILE A 31 -14.65 -4.75 6.54
CA ILE A 31 -14.71 -3.65 7.53
C ILE A 31 -14.60 -2.32 6.79
N GLU A 32 -15.54 -1.41 7.04
CA GLU A 32 -15.59 -0.07 6.42
C GLU A 32 -15.20 1.06 7.36
N ALA A 33 -15.13 0.80 8.67
CA ALA A 33 -14.98 1.84 9.68
C ALA A 33 -13.52 2.15 10.05
N PHE A 34 -12.60 1.21 9.85
CA PHE A 34 -11.16 1.35 10.17
C PHE A 34 -10.33 0.38 9.34
N GLY A 35 -9.05 0.71 9.16
CA GLY A 35 -8.06 -0.19 8.60
C GLY A 35 -7.61 -1.22 9.63
N VAL A 36 -7.43 -2.47 9.23
CA VAL A 36 -6.77 -3.48 10.06
C VAL A 36 -6.10 -4.53 9.19
N ASN A 37 -4.83 -4.76 9.45
CA ASN A 37 -4.01 -5.77 8.79
C ASN A 37 -3.12 -6.47 9.81
N THR A 38 -2.54 -7.61 9.43
CA THR A 38 -1.48 -8.26 10.21
C THR A 38 -0.27 -8.49 9.32
N TRP A 39 0.91 -8.25 9.87
CA TRP A 39 2.19 -8.42 9.22
C TRP A 39 2.99 -9.46 9.99
N THR A 40 3.57 -10.44 9.32
CA THR A 40 4.33 -11.50 9.97
C THR A 40 5.72 -11.62 9.35
N ALA A 41 6.74 -11.17 10.07
CA ALA A 41 8.13 -11.35 9.72
C ALA A 41 8.54 -12.82 9.73
N ARG A 42 9.38 -13.22 8.79
CA ARG A 42 9.92 -14.58 8.66
C ARG A 42 11.29 -14.72 9.28
N GLU A 43 12.06 -13.63 9.26
CA GLU A 43 13.45 -13.59 9.70
C GLU A 43 13.70 -12.43 10.66
N VAL A 44 14.68 -12.56 11.50
CA VAL A 44 15.19 -11.46 12.33
C VAL A 44 15.79 -10.38 11.42
N GLY A 45 15.45 -9.12 11.69
CA GLY A 45 15.86 -7.99 10.87
C GLY A 45 14.87 -7.62 9.76
N ASP A 46 13.85 -8.43 9.49
CA ASP A 46 12.79 -8.07 8.57
C ASP A 46 12.13 -6.75 8.98
N ARG A 47 11.95 -5.84 8.01
CA ARG A 47 11.21 -4.60 8.23
C ARG A 47 9.71 -4.88 8.14
N ILE A 48 9.03 -4.89 9.29
CA ILE A 48 7.60 -5.20 9.40
C ILE A 48 6.74 -3.98 9.04
N VAL A 49 7.14 -2.81 9.52
CA VAL A 49 6.49 -1.54 9.22
C VAL A 49 7.45 -0.71 8.38
N ASN A 50 7.04 -0.33 7.17
CA ASN A 50 7.81 0.56 6.33
C ASN A 50 7.91 1.95 6.99
N GLU A 51 8.99 2.68 6.69
CA GLU A 51 9.16 4.03 7.23
C GLU A 51 8.14 4.99 6.60
N HIS A 52 7.32 5.64 7.42
CA HIS A 52 6.33 6.63 7.01
C HIS A 52 5.88 7.50 8.21
N ASP A 53 5.04 8.51 7.97
CA ASP A 53 4.59 9.47 8.99
C ASP A 53 3.06 9.75 8.97
N GLU A 54 2.31 9.15 8.05
CA GLU A 54 0.85 9.31 7.85
C GLU A 54 0.38 10.74 7.50
N VAL A 55 1.28 11.66 7.16
CA VAL A 55 0.92 13.03 6.77
C VAL A 55 1.50 13.45 5.42
N SER A 56 2.45 12.69 4.88
CA SER A 56 2.96 12.92 3.54
C SER A 56 1.93 12.49 2.49
N ALA A 57 1.90 13.15 1.34
CA ALA A 57 0.92 12.92 0.28
C ALA A 57 0.83 11.46 -0.20
N ASP A 58 1.88 10.68 0.01
CA ASP A 58 1.97 9.27 -0.40
C ASP A 58 1.64 8.28 0.74
N ALA A 59 1.50 8.74 1.99
CA ALA A 59 1.43 7.87 3.17
C ALA A 59 0.05 7.83 3.85
N GLY A 60 -0.85 8.72 3.51
CA GLY A 60 -2.17 8.80 4.13
C GLY A 60 -2.52 10.20 4.63
N ASP A 61 -3.80 10.43 4.91
CA ASP A 61 -4.36 11.73 5.25
C ASP A 61 -4.44 11.98 6.77
N GLY A 62 -3.42 11.60 7.53
CA GLY A 62 -3.38 11.84 8.97
C GLY A 62 -4.08 10.77 9.79
N GLN A 63 -3.77 9.50 9.55
CA GLN A 63 -4.25 8.41 10.38
C GLN A 63 -3.53 8.32 11.73
N GLU A 64 -4.31 8.06 12.77
CA GLU A 64 -3.82 7.48 14.00
C GLU A 64 -3.61 5.98 13.79
N GLU A 65 -2.52 5.42 14.27
CA GLU A 65 -2.23 4.00 14.17
C GLU A 65 -1.96 3.37 15.53
N LEU A 66 -2.59 2.22 15.76
CA LEU A 66 -2.32 1.35 16.90
C LEU A 66 -1.69 0.06 16.41
N TYR A 67 -0.49 -0.20 16.84
CA TYR A 67 0.21 -1.46 16.62
C TYR A 67 0.11 -2.35 17.84
N PHE A 68 -0.16 -3.63 17.64
CA PHE A 68 -0.14 -4.64 18.69
C PHE A 68 0.81 -5.77 18.30
N VAL A 69 1.87 -5.96 19.07
CA VAL A 69 2.79 -7.09 18.90
C VAL A 69 2.12 -8.35 19.42
N HIS A 70 1.54 -9.12 18.51
CA HIS A 70 0.79 -10.34 18.83
C HIS A 70 1.72 -11.51 19.22
N ALA A 71 2.85 -11.65 18.53
CA ALA A 71 3.83 -12.72 18.77
C ALA A 71 5.25 -12.24 18.44
N GLY A 72 6.25 -12.85 19.05
CA GLY A 72 7.65 -12.50 18.86
C GLY A 72 8.04 -11.21 19.56
N ARG A 73 8.98 -10.48 18.98
CA ARG A 73 9.53 -9.22 19.50
C ARG A 73 9.85 -8.28 18.35
N ALA A 74 9.38 -7.05 18.45
CA ALA A 74 9.68 -5.99 17.50
C ALA A 74 10.50 -4.88 18.14
N ARG A 75 11.26 -4.17 17.32
CA ARG A 75 11.90 -2.91 17.66
C ARG A 75 11.32 -1.82 16.78
N PHE A 76 10.66 -0.85 17.39
CA PHE A 76 10.16 0.33 16.71
C PHE A 76 11.23 1.43 16.72
N GLU A 77 11.25 2.24 15.66
CA GLU A 77 11.97 3.51 15.61
C GLU A 77 10.92 4.60 15.39
N LEU A 78 10.75 5.48 16.37
CA LEU A 78 9.74 6.55 16.43
C LEU A 78 10.47 7.88 16.54
N ASP A 79 10.47 8.70 15.48
CA ASP A 79 11.24 9.96 15.38
C ASP A 79 12.72 9.79 15.76
N GLY A 80 13.30 8.62 15.46
CA GLY A 80 14.68 8.27 15.79
C GLY A 80 14.90 7.68 17.19
N GLU A 81 13.86 7.60 18.02
CA GLU A 81 13.91 6.86 19.28
C GLU A 81 13.65 5.38 19.06
N SER A 82 14.53 4.53 19.62
CA SER A 82 14.38 3.08 19.55
C SER A 82 13.55 2.56 20.73
N VAL A 83 12.46 1.84 20.43
CA VAL A 83 11.53 1.30 21.42
C VAL A 83 11.45 -0.23 21.26
N ASP A 84 11.77 -0.94 22.35
CA ASP A 84 11.64 -2.40 22.42
C ASP A 84 10.18 -2.80 22.69
N ALA A 85 9.65 -3.72 21.90
CA ALA A 85 8.25 -4.13 21.94
C ALA A 85 8.10 -5.67 21.86
N PRO A 86 8.19 -6.37 22.99
CA PRO A 86 7.89 -7.80 23.04
C PRO A 86 6.38 -8.07 22.83
N ALA A 87 6.04 -9.33 22.58
CA ALA A 87 4.64 -9.78 22.48
C ALA A 87 3.79 -9.25 23.65
N GLY A 88 2.58 -8.75 23.34
CA GLY A 88 1.66 -8.12 24.28
C GLY A 88 1.83 -6.60 24.37
N THR A 89 2.78 -6.00 23.67
CA THR A 89 2.99 -4.54 23.66
C THR A 89 2.04 -3.85 22.68
N PHE A 90 1.41 -2.77 23.12
CA PHE A 90 0.72 -1.80 22.26
C PHE A 90 1.60 -0.58 22.03
N VAL A 91 1.70 -0.15 20.77
CA VAL A 91 2.38 1.08 20.37
C VAL A 91 1.36 1.94 19.63
N PHE A 92 0.99 3.07 20.20
CA PHE A 92 0.12 4.07 19.56
C PHE A 92 0.98 5.17 18.97
N VAL A 93 0.69 5.54 17.72
CA VAL A 93 1.45 6.55 16.98
C VAL A 93 0.50 7.57 16.39
N GLU A 94 0.70 8.82 16.72
CA GLU A 94 -0.04 9.94 16.13
C GLU A 94 0.45 10.25 14.72
N PRO A 95 -0.40 10.87 13.85
CA PRO A 95 0.04 11.39 12.56
C PRO A 95 1.19 12.39 12.73
N GLY A 96 2.14 12.37 11.79
CA GLY A 96 3.33 13.22 11.80
C GLY A 96 4.53 12.64 12.54
N VAL A 97 4.34 11.63 13.38
CA VAL A 97 5.47 10.90 13.98
C VAL A 97 6.00 9.90 12.94
N LYS A 98 7.27 10.02 12.59
CA LYS A 98 7.95 9.09 11.69
C LYS A 98 8.15 7.74 12.38
N ARG A 99 7.64 6.65 11.75
CA ARG A 99 7.71 5.31 12.34
C ARG A 99 8.25 4.27 11.36
N THR A 100 8.97 3.30 11.90
CA THR A 100 9.30 2.02 11.26
C THR A 100 9.43 0.93 12.32
N ALA A 101 9.32 -0.34 11.94
CA ALA A 101 9.52 -1.45 12.88
C ALA A 101 10.24 -2.62 12.23
N PHE A 102 11.08 -3.29 13.01
CA PHE A 102 11.88 -4.44 12.62
C PHE A 102 11.63 -5.62 13.56
N ALA A 103 11.73 -6.84 13.04
CA ALA A 103 11.67 -8.06 13.83
C ALA A 103 12.99 -8.26 14.60
N GLU A 104 12.91 -8.41 15.91
CA GLU A 104 14.03 -8.81 16.77
C GLU A 104 14.00 -10.33 17.09
N GLU A 105 12.87 -10.97 16.86
CA GLU A 105 12.67 -12.42 16.90
C GLU A 105 11.90 -12.87 15.65
N ALA A 106 11.96 -14.16 15.30
CA ALA A 106 11.21 -14.73 14.18
C ALA A 106 10.49 -16.01 14.59
N PRO A 107 9.19 -16.17 14.26
CA PRO A 107 8.36 -15.17 13.59
C PRO A 107 7.90 -14.07 14.55
N THR A 108 7.83 -12.83 14.05
CA THR A 108 7.20 -11.71 14.78
C THR A 108 5.96 -11.27 14.02
N THR A 109 4.83 -11.18 14.71
CA THR A 109 3.55 -10.76 14.14
C THR A 109 3.05 -9.48 14.80
N ILE A 110 2.80 -8.46 13.98
CA ILE A 110 2.18 -7.20 14.38
C ILE A 110 0.79 -7.10 13.77
N VAL A 111 -0.19 -6.72 14.59
CA VAL A 111 -1.53 -6.28 14.14
C VAL A 111 -1.50 -4.75 14.09
N THR A 112 -1.86 -4.18 12.95
CA THR A 112 -1.96 -2.73 12.77
C THR A 112 -3.43 -2.37 12.62
N VAL A 113 -3.88 -1.36 13.38
CA VAL A 113 -5.22 -0.78 13.26
C VAL A 113 -5.05 0.72 13.04
N GLY A 114 -5.66 1.25 11.99
CA GLY A 114 -5.54 2.67 11.66
C GLY A 114 -6.84 3.30 11.23
N GLY A 115 -6.92 4.60 11.38
CA GLY A 115 -8.05 5.41 10.93
C GLY A 115 -7.88 6.89 11.29
N MET A 116 -8.61 7.75 10.56
CA MET A 116 -8.60 9.19 10.83
C MET A 116 -9.61 9.54 11.91
N ALA A 117 -9.19 10.32 12.89
CA ALA A 117 -10.08 10.79 13.94
C ALA A 117 -11.27 11.58 13.37
N GLY A 118 -12.50 11.14 13.70
CA GLY A 118 -13.73 11.80 13.29
C GLY A 118 -14.09 11.72 11.80
N ARG A 119 -13.43 10.87 11.03
CA ARG A 119 -13.71 10.64 9.60
C ARG A 119 -14.01 9.17 9.32
N ALA A 120 -14.75 8.91 8.23
CA ALA A 120 -14.90 7.58 7.72
C ALA A 120 -13.54 7.09 7.17
N TYR A 121 -13.25 5.80 7.36
CA TYR A 121 -12.05 5.19 6.80
C TYR A 121 -12.06 5.30 5.27
N GLN A 122 -10.94 5.69 4.71
CA GLN A 122 -10.71 5.69 3.27
C GLN A 122 -9.76 4.56 2.90
N VAL A 123 -10.14 3.78 1.89
CA VAL A 123 -9.30 2.71 1.37
C VAL A 123 -8.12 3.33 0.63
N PHE A 124 -6.90 2.92 0.93
CA PHE A 124 -5.70 3.45 0.27
C PHE A 124 -5.50 2.90 -1.14
N GLY A 125 -4.84 3.70 -1.97
CA GLY A 125 -4.51 3.31 -3.34
C GLY A 125 -3.71 2.01 -3.42
N TRP A 126 -2.76 1.77 -2.49
CA TRP A 126 -2.01 0.52 -2.43
C TRP A 126 -2.91 -0.70 -2.13
N GLU A 127 -3.90 -0.54 -1.24
CA GLU A 127 -4.85 -1.62 -0.92
C GLU A 127 -5.75 -1.93 -2.12
N VAL A 128 -6.24 -0.89 -2.81
CA VAL A 128 -7.01 -1.06 -4.05
C VAL A 128 -6.19 -1.82 -5.09
N TRP A 129 -4.92 -1.44 -5.27
CA TRP A 129 -4.01 -2.11 -6.18
C TRP A 129 -3.84 -3.58 -5.82
N PHE A 130 -3.40 -3.88 -4.59
CA PHE A 130 -3.13 -5.25 -4.13
C PHE A 130 -4.36 -6.16 -4.17
N MET A 131 -5.53 -5.64 -3.79
CA MET A 131 -6.73 -6.46 -3.64
C MET A 131 -7.52 -6.65 -4.95
N GLN A 132 -7.31 -5.80 -5.96
CA GLN A 132 -8.17 -5.82 -7.14
C GLN A 132 -7.41 -5.91 -8.47
N LEU A 133 -6.13 -5.55 -8.54
CA LEU A 133 -5.40 -5.43 -9.79
C LEU A 133 -4.09 -6.25 -9.82
N ARG A 134 -3.43 -6.43 -8.69
CA ARG A 134 -2.10 -7.03 -8.63
C ARG A 134 -2.04 -8.43 -9.24
N GLU A 135 -3.02 -9.28 -8.98
CA GLU A 135 -3.07 -10.63 -9.53
C GLU A 135 -3.16 -10.62 -11.07
N LEU A 136 -3.97 -9.72 -11.64
CA LEU A 136 -4.07 -9.53 -13.09
C LEU A 136 -2.75 -9.04 -13.68
N TYR A 137 -2.09 -8.11 -13.01
CA TYR A 137 -0.80 -7.56 -13.44
C TYR A 137 0.30 -8.64 -13.44
N ASP A 138 0.40 -9.42 -12.37
CA ASP A 138 1.36 -10.52 -12.24
C ASP A 138 1.11 -11.64 -13.26
N ALA A 139 -0.15 -11.82 -13.68
CA ALA A 139 -0.52 -12.72 -14.78
C ALA A 139 -0.21 -12.17 -16.19
N GLY A 140 0.21 -10.90 -16.29
CA GLY A 140 0.48 -10.22 -17.56
C GLY A 140 -0.79 -9.78 -18.31
N ASP A 141 -1.96 -9.83 -17.67
CA ASP A 141 -3.24 -9.38 -18.27
C ASP A 141 -3.39 -7.86 -18.13
N TYR A 142 -2.47 -7.13 -18.77
CA TYR A 142 -2.42 -5.67 -18.69
C TYR A 142 -3.68 -4.98 -19.23
N ALA A 143 -4.33 -5.56 -20.21
CA ALA A 143 -5.59 -5.03 -20.76
C ALA A 143 -6.73 -5.10 -19.71
N ALA A 144 -6.80 -6.18 -18.94
CA ALA A 144 -7.75 -6.29 -17.83
C ALA A 144 -7.42 -5.30 -16.70
N VAL A 145 -6.13 -5.14 -16.36
CA VAL A 145 -5.68 -4.13 -15.38
C VAL A 145 -6.07 -2.73 -15.83
N ALA A 146 -5.82 -2.36 -17.10
CA ALA A 146 -6.17 -1.05 -17.64
C ALA A 146 -7.68 -0.79 -17.58
N THR A 147 -8.49 -1.76 -18.01
CA THR A 147 -9.95 -1.64 -18.00
C THR A 147 -10.49 -1.49 -16.57
N ARG A 148 -10.11 -2.40 -15.67
CA ARG A 148 -10.57 -2.40 -14.29
C ARG A 148 -10.00 -1.23 -13.49
N GLY A 149 -8.75 -0.85 -13.78
CA GLY A 149 -8.08 0.28 -13.14
C GLY A 149 -8.77 1.61 -13.44
N ARG A 150 -9.23 1.85 -14.67
CA ARG A 150 -10.01 3.04 -15.02
C ARG A 150 -11.31 3.15 -14.21
N GLU A 151 -12.05 2.05 -14.07
CA GLU A 151 -13.26 2.02 -13.23
C GLU A 151 -12.94 2.35 -11.77
N LEU A 152 -11.83 1.85 -11.25
CA LEU A 152 -11.41 2.09 -9.87
C LEU A 152 -10.94 3.53 -9.66
N LEU A 153 -10.31 4.16 -10.64
CA LEU A 153 -9.88 5.57 -10.57
C LEU A 153 -11.06 6.54 -10.45
N GLU A 154 -12.26 6.19 -10.95
CA GLU A 154 -13.47 7.00 -10.75
C GLU A 154 -13.84 7.12 -9.25
N THR A 155 -13.57 6.06 -8.47
CA THR A 155 -13.86 6.03 -7.03
C THR A 155 -12.65 6.38 -6.18
N TYR A 156 -11.46 6.00 -6.63
CA TYR A 156 -10.20 6.10 -5.90
C TYR A 156 -9.14 6.86 -6.73
N PRO A 157 -9.22 8.19 -6.86
CA PRO A 157 -8.35 8.99 -7.72
C PRO A 157 -6.95 9.22 -7.11
N TYR A 158 -6.28 8.13 -6.72
CA TYR A 158 -4.94 8.18 -6.12
C TYR A 158 -3.85 8.22 -7.19
N ALA A 159 -2.84 9.05 -6.98
CA ALA A 159 -1.69 9.17 -7.88
C ALA A 159 -0.99 7.83 -8.12
N GLY A 160 -0.75 7.03 -7.05
CA GLY A 160 -0.14 5.70 -7.17
C GLY A 160 -0.99 4.71 -7.97
N LEU A 161 -2.32 4.75 -7.85
CA LEU A 161 -3.20 3.92 -8.65
C LEU A 161 -3.17 4.35 -10.13
N ALA A 162 -3.22 5.66 -10.41
CA ALA A 162 -3.11 6.20 -11.76
C ALA A 162 -1.77 5.82 -12.42
N TYR A 163 -0.68 5.82 -11.65
CA TYR A 163 0.63 5.36 -12.12
C TYR A 163 0.60 3.91 -12.57
N ASN A 164 0.08 3.01 -11.73
CA ASN A 164 0.01 1.59 -12.05
C ASN A 164 -0.93 1.30 -13.24
N VAL A 165 -2.01 2.06 -13.37
CA VAL A 165 -2.90 2.00 -14.56
C VAL A 165 -2.16 2.46 -15.81
N ALA A 166 -1.40 3.55 -15.74
CA ALA A 166 -0.59 4.03 -16.86
C ALA A 166 0.46 3.01 -17.32
N CYS A 167 1.11 2.31 -16.37
CA CYS A 167 2.04 1.22 -16.68
C CYS A 167 1.32 0.09 -17.45
N ALA A 168 0.16 -0.34 -16.98
CA ALA A 168 -0.62 -1.39 -17.64
C ALA A 168 -1.12 -0.98 -19.04
N GLU A 169 -1.57 0.26 -19.20
CA GLU A 169 -1.96 0.83 -20.50
C GLU A 169 -0.78 0.92 -21.46
N SER A 170 0.39 1.34 -20.96
CA SER A 170 1.64 1.34 -21.74
C SER A 170 1.97 -0.05 -22.26
N LEU A 171 1.96 -1.06 -21.38
CA LEU A 171 2.27 -2.44 -21.70
C LEU A 171 1.22 -3.11 -22.60
N SER A 172 -0.04 -2.67 -22.54
CA SER A 172 -1.11 -3.14 -23.43
C SER A 172 -1.17 -2.37 -24.77
N GLY A 173 -0.38 -1.32 -24.94
CA GLY A 173 -0.28 -0.53 -26.17
C GLY A 173 -1.27 0.64 -26.27
N GLU A 174 -1.98 0.97 -25.20
CA GLU A 174 -2.93 2.07 -25.11
C GLU A 174 -2.19 3.40 -24.78
N LYS A 175 -1.43 3.93 -25.75
CA LYS A 175 -0.44 5.00 -25.51
C LYS A 175 -1.04 6.31 -25.01
N GLU A 176 -2.13 6.79 -25.62
CA GLU A 176 -2.76 8.05 -25.24
C GLU A 176 -3.35 7.98 -23.83
N PRO A 177 -4.15 6.96 -23.43
CA PRO A 177 -4.60 6.79 -22.05
C PRO A 177 -3.44 6.69 -21.04
N ALA A 178 -2.39 5.93 -21.37
CA ALA A 178 -1.22 5.79 -20.53
C ALA A 178 -0.57 7.14 -20.19
N ILE A 179 -0.42 8.03 -21.19
CA ILE A 179 0.14 9.37 -20.98
C ILE A 179 -0.79 10.24 -20.13
N GLU A 180 -2.10 10.13 -20.30
CA GLU A 180 -3.08 10.90 -19.52
C GLU A 180 -3.05 10.49 -18.04
N HIS A 181 -3.08 9.17 -17.74
CA HIS A 181 -3.00 8.69 -16.37
C HIS A 181 -1.62 8.91 -15.75
N LEU A 182 -0.54 8.81 -16.54
CA LEU A 182 0.79 9.15 -16.08
C LEU A 182 0.90 10.65 -15.70
N ARG A 183 0.30 11.56 -16.46
CA ARG A 183 0.22 12.98 -16.12
C ARG A 183 -0.43 13.18 -14.75
N MET A 184 -1.60 12.57 -14.53
CA MET A 184 -2.30 12.62 -13.25
C MET A 184 -1.41 12.13 -12.10
N ALA A 185 -0.67 11.04 -12.31
CA ALA A 185 0.21 10.47 -11.30
C ALA A 185 1.39 11.39 -10.95
N VAL A 186 2.10 11.91 -11.96
CA VAL A 186 3.31 12.73 -11.77
C VAL A 186 3.01 14.17 -11.34
N GLU A 187 1.81 14.68 -11.59
CA GLU A 187 1.34 15.95 -11.02
C GLU A 187 0.99 15.79 -9.53
N GLY A 188 0.58 14.60 -9.12
CA GLY A 188 0.22 14.30 -7.73
C GLY A 188 1.39 13.88 -6.85
N SER A 189 2.56 13.50 -7.41
CA SER A 189 3.68 12.97 -6.62
C SER A 189 5.03 13.13 -7.32
N ASP A 190 5.96 13.84 -6.67
CA ASP A 190 7.35 13.99 -7.13
C ASP A 190 8.10 12.65 -7.10
N VAL A 191 7.75 11.75 -6.20
CA VAL A 191 8.33 10.40 -6.12
C VAL A 191 7.97 9.60 -7.37
N LEU A 192 6.69 9.62 -7.77
CA LEU A 192 6.23 8.94 -8.98
C LEU A 192 6.81 9.59 -10.24
N ARG A 193 6.99 10.92 -10.24
CA ARG A 193 7.67 11.64 -11.32
C ARG A 193 9.11 11.14 -11.50
N ALA A 194 9.85 10.98 -10.42
CA ALA A 194 11.22 10.46 -10.46
C ALA A 194 11.24 8.98 -10.93
N LEU A 195 10.33 8.14 -10.39
CA LEU A 195 10.22 6.72 -10.76
C LEU A 195 9.96 6.54 -12.26
N ALA A 196 9.06 7.31 -12.84
CA ALA A 196 8.67 7.21 -14.25
C ALA A 196 9.84 7.41 -15.23
N THR A 197 10.90 8.07 -14.80
CA THR A 197 12.10 8.28 -15.67
C THR A 197 12.85 6.99 -15.96
N THR A 198 12.75 5.97 -15.10
CA THR A 198 13.52 4.72 -15.17
C THR A 198 12.67 3.46 -15.23
N ASP A 199 11.36 3.59 -15.09
CA ASP A 199 10.43 2.46 -15.09
C ASP A 199 10.30 1.85 -16.48
N SER A 200 10.64 0.57 -16.62
CA SER A 200 10.60 -0.17 -17.89
C SER A 200 9.19 -0.39 -18.44
N ASP A 201 8.18 -0.34 -17.58
CA ASP A 201 6.79 -0.53 -18.01
C ASP A 201 6.28 0.64 -18.86
N LEU A 202 6.96 1.78 -18.74
CA LEU A 202 6.70 2.98 -19.53
C LEU A 202 7.55 3.07 -20.82
N ASP A 203 8.44 2.11 -21.09
CA ASP A 203 9.28 2.12 -22.29
C ASP A 203 8.47 2.19 -23.61
N PRO A 204 7.30 1.50 -23.73
CA PRO A 204 6.49 1.57 -24.96
C PRO A 204 5.98 3.00 -25.30
N ILE A 205 5.87 3.88 -24.32
CA ILE A 205 5.38 5.26 -24.52
C ILE A 205 6.48 6.31 -24.37
N ARG A 206 7.70 5.95 -24.00
CA ARG A 206 8.79 6.89 -23.66
C ARG A 206 9.15 7.82 -24.82
N ASP A 207 9.01 7.35 -26.05
CA ASP A 207 9.30 8.17 -27.24
C ASP A 207 8.15 9.05 -27.73
N GLU A 208 6.97 8.90 -27.16
CA GLU A 208 5.79 9.68 -27.53
C GLU A 208 5.97 11.17 -27.15
N PRO A 209 5.49 12.10 -27.96
CA PRO A 209 5.57 13.52 -27.67
C PRO A 209 4.96 13.90 -26.31
N GLY A 210 3.79 13.33 -25.97
CA GLY A 210 3.12 13.62 -24.72
C GLY A 210 3.88 13.13 -23.49
N PHE A 211 4.63 12.01 -23.58
CA PHE A 211 5.54 11.59 -22.51
C PHE A 211 6.67 12.58 -22.32
N LYS A 212 7.33 12.98 -23.43
CA LYS A 212 8.46 13.95 -23.39
C LYS A 212 8.06 15.30 -22.80
N GLU A 213 6.82 15.75 -23.07
CA GLU A 213 6.28 17.00 -22.51
C GLU A 213 6.12 16.95 -20.98
N LEU A 214 5.86 15.77 -20.39
CA LEU A 214 5.72 15.63 -18.95
C LEU A 214 7.03 15.85 -18.18
N PHE A 215 8.17 15.64 -18.85
CA PHE A 215 9.51 15.66 -18.25
C PHE A 215 10.43 16.74 -18.85
N ALA A 216 9.87 17.68 -19.64
CA ALA A 216 10.60 18.78 -20.29
C ALA A 216 10.95 19.93 -19.33
#